data_a6fbf14310793c45a5baad83fe485899
#
_entry.id   a6fbf14310793c45a5baad83fe485899
#
_cell.length_a   1.000
_cell.length_b   1.000
_cell.length_c   1.000
_cell.angle_alpha   90.00
_cell.angle_beta   90.00
_cell.angle_gamma   90.00
#
_symmetry.space_group_name_H-M   'P 1'
#
loop_
_entity.id
_entity.type
_entity.pdbx_description
1 polymer ?
#
loop_
_entity_poly.entity_id
_entity_poly.type
_entity_poly.pdbx_seq_one_letter_code
_entity_poly.pdbx_strand_id
1 'polypeptide(L)'
;MSAVRKVNEESLAEAASVIAGGGLVVIPTDTVYGVACDPRNEAAIDRIYQVKSRPRFKALQVLLASVDQLDGLGLDLPSPLNRLAAQFLPGAFSPIAVAREDCTLATVSATPQGRRTQGIRVPNSALTLRILNELGPLAASSANRSGDESAQTVEEAVQAFGDDVQLYLD
;
A
#
# COMPACT_ATOMS: atom_id res chain seq x y z
N MET A 1 2.41 16.45 15.39
CA MET A 1 2.56 15.33 16.34
C MET A 1 1.82 14.14 15.75
N SER A 2 2.51 13.06 15.51
CA SER A 2 1.93 11.81 15.00
C SER A 2 1.05 11.14 16.05
N ALA A 3 -0.05 10.54 15.62
CA ALA A 3 -1.01 9.90 16.52
C ALA A 3 -1.02 8.38 16.30
N VAL A 4 -0.89 7.61 17.40
CA VAL A 4 -1.16 6.16 17.39
C VAL A 4 -2.62 5.95 17.79
N ARG A 5 -3.36 5.16 17.03
CA ARG A 5 -4.77 4.84 17.25
C ARG A 5 -5.03 3.35 17.08
N LYS A 6 -5.84 2.78 17.97
CA LYS A 6 -6.43 1.46 17.72
C LYS A 6 -7.44 1.53 16.58
N VAL A 7 -7.52 0.47 15.77
CA VAL A 7 -8.45 0.44 14.62
C VAL A 7 -9.89 0.39 15.10
N ASN A 8 -10.64 1.44 14.81
CA ASN A 8 -12.07 1.59 15.03
C ASN A 8 -12.67 2.54 13.98
N GLU A 9 -13.97 2.80 14.02
CA GLU A 9 -14.66 3.67 13.05
C GLU A 9 -14.08 5.09 13.03
N GLU A 10 -13.80 5.67 14.22
CA GLU A 10 -13.25 7.01 14.34
C GLU A 10 -11.84 7.11 13.75
N SER A 11 -10.96 6.18 14.09
CA SER A 11 -9.59 6.15 13.57
C SER A 11 -9.53 5.85 12.07
N LEU A 12 -10.47 5.06 11.53
CA LEU A 12 -10.58 4.83 10.09
C LEU A 12 -11.06 6.08 9.36
N ALA A 13 -12.00 6.86 9.94
CA ALA A 13 -12.41 8.15 9.40
C ALA A 13 -11.26 9.17 9.43
N GLU A 14 -10.47 9.20 10.53
CA GLU A 14 -9.25 10.01 10.64
C GLU A 14 -8.23 9.61 9.55
N ALA A 15 -8.00 8.32 9.36
CA ALA A 15 -7.10 7.80 8.33
C ALA A 15 -7.57 8.17 6.90
N ALA A 16 -8.87 8.06 6.62
CA ALA A 16 -9.44 8.47 5.35
C ALA A 16 -9.17 9.96 5.05
N SER A 17 -9.32 10.81 6.06
CA SER A 17 -9.03 12.25 5.94
C SER A 17 -7.54 12.51 5.69
N VAL A 18 -6.65 11.80 6.39
CA VAL A 18 -5.19 11.91 6.18
C VAL A 18 -4.84 11.51 4.75
N ILE A 19 -5.33 10.36 4.27
CA ILE A 19 -5.07 9.86 2.92
C ILE A 19 -5.61 10.82 1.85
N ALA A 20 -6.85 11.30 2.01
CA ALA A 20 -7.47 12.25 1.09
C ALA A 20 -6.71 13.57 1.02
N GLY A 21 -6.10 14.00 2.13
CA GLY A 21 -5.23 15.18 2.21
C GLY A 21 -3.81 14.95 1.67
N GLY A 22 -3.50 13.78 1.12
CA GLY A 22 -2.17 13.43 0.61
C GLY A 22 -1.17 13.07 1.70
N GLY A 23 -1.63 12.73 2.90
CA GLY A 23 -0.82 12.30 4.03
C GLY A 23 -0.44 10.82 3.96
N LEU A 24 0.39 10.41 4.92
CA LEU A 24 0.85 9.04 5.09
C LEU A 24 0.22 8.42 6.33
N VAL A 25 -0.15 7.15 6.24
CA VAL A 25 -0.66 6.33 7.34
C VAL A 25 0.15 5.05 7.44
N VAL A 26 0.52 4.66 8.66
CA VAL A 26 1.05 3.32 8.91
C VAL A 26 -0.11 2.39 9.27
N ILE A 27 -0.12 1.22 8.67
CA ILE A 27 -1.16 0.19 8.87
C ILE A 27 -0.53 -1.17 9.21
N PRO A 28 -1.19 -1.99 10.05
CA PRO A 28 -0.80 -3.38 10.24
C PRO A 28 -1.12 -4.21 9.00
N THR A 29 -0.29 -5.20 8.70
CA THR A 29 -0.58 -6.22 7.67
C THR A 29 -0.38 -7.62 8.21
N ASP A 30 -0.60 -8.64 7.38
CA ASP A 30 -0.37 -10.04 7.71
C ASP A 30 1.13 -10.43 7.76
N THR A 31 2.03 -9.52 7.43
CA THR A 31 3.49 -9.75 7.46
C THR A 31 4.20 -8.78 8.39
N VAL A 32 4.22 -7.50 8.04
CA VAL A 32 4.87 -6.41 8.79
C VAL A 32 3.97 -5.18 8.75
N TYR A 33 4.24 -4.17 9.55
CA TYR A 33 3.59 -2.86 9.37
C TYR A 33 4.01 -2.25 8.04
N GLY A 34 3.08 -1.52 7.40
CA GLY A 34 3.31 -0.83 6.13
C GLY A 34 3.03 0.65 6.22
N VAL A 35 3.86 1.48 5.60
CA VAL A 35 3.56 2.88 5.35
C VAL A 35 2.80 3.00 4.03
N ALA A 36 1.69 3.72 4.04
CA ALA A 36 0.72 3.74 2.95
C ALA A 36 0.22 5.14 2.61
N CYS A 37 -0.20 5.32 1.35
CA CYS A 37 -0.82 6.54 0.85
C CYS A 37 -1.80 6.25 -0.30
N ASP A 38 -2.47 7.29 -0.80
CA ASP A 38 -3.28 7.21 -2.01
C ASP A 38 -2.39 6.86 -3.23
N PRO A 39 -2.67 5.75 -3.93
CA PRO A 39 -1.86 5.32 -5.09
C PRO A 39 -2.00 6.21 -6.32
N ARG A 40 -2.95 7.16 -6.32
CA ARG A 40 -3.14 8.14 -7.39
C ARG A 40 -2.47 9.48 -7.12
N ASN A 41 -2.00 9.71 -5.89
CA ASN A 41 -1.41 10.97 -5.46
C ASN A 41 0.12 10.93 -5.59
N GLU A 42 0.67 11.52 -6.66
CA GLU A 42 2.11 11.56 -6.92
C GLU A 42 2.90 12.19 -5.76
N ALA A 43 2.39 13.28 -5.18
CA ALA A 43 3.08 13.95 -4.08
C ALA A 43 3.13 13.08 -2.81
N ALA A 44 2.08 12.32 -2.51
CA ALA A 44 2.06 11.39 -1.38
C ALA A 44 3.01 10.20 -1.63
N ILE A 45 3.06 9.68 -2.86
CA ILE A 45 4.01 8.64 -3.27
C ILE A 45 5.45 9.15 -3.11
N ASP A 46 5.73 10.37 -3.56
CA ASP A 46 7.04 11.00 -3.39
C ASP A 46 7.45 11.08 -1.92
N ARG A 47 6.52 11.40 -1.05
CA ARG A 47 6.76 11.43 0.40
C ARG A 47 7.14 10.05 0.95
N ILE A 48 6.51 8.95 0.50
CA ILE A 48 6.93 7.59 0.91
C ILE A 48 8.40 7.35 0.55
N TYR A 49 8.81 7.68 -0.68
CA TYR A 49 10.20 7.52 -1.09
C TYR A 49 11.16 8.38 -0.26
N GLN A 50 10.77 9.61 0.06
CA GLN A 50 11.57 10.53 0.89
C GLN A 50 11.73 10.02 2.32
N VAL A 51 10.62 9.72 3.03
CA VAL A 51 10.67 9.31 4.44
C VAL A 51 11.36 7.96 4.63
N LYS A 52 11.32 7.10 3.61
CA LYS A 52 12.01 5.82 3.62
C LYS A 52 13.46 5.90 3.15
N SER A 53 13.90 7.01 2.56
CA SER A 53 15.16 7.07 1.79
C SER A 53 15.23 5.94 0.75
N ARG A 54 14.10 5.66 0.08
CA ARG A 54 13.93 4.54 -0.84
C ARG A 54 14.39 4.91 -2.24
N PRO A 55 15.20 4.08 -2.90
CA PRO A 55 15.54 4.32 -4.31
C PRO A 55 14.31 4.25 -5.22
N ARG A 56 14.18 5.19 -6.15
CA ARG A 56 13.03 5.29 -7.06
C ARG A 56 12.79 4.07 -7.95
N PHE A 57 13.83 3.31 -8.26
CA PHE A 57 13.71 2.09 -9.05
C PHE A 57 13.04 0.93 -8.30
N LYS A 58 12.89 1.02 -6.98
CA LYS A 58 12.15 0.06 -6.17
C LYS A 58 10.68 0.44 -6.13
N ALA A 59 9.85 -0.18 -6.97
CA ALA A 59 8.42 0.06 -7.07
C ALA A 59 7.68 -0.13 -5.73
N LEU A 60 6.53 0.54 -5.58
CA LEU A 60 5.58 0.31 -4.50
C LEU A 60 4.53 -0.71 -4.93
N GLN A 61 4.07 -1.52 -3.98
CA GLN A 61 2.88 -2.35 -4.16
C GLN A 61 1.61 -1.53 -3.97
N VAL A 62 0.51 -2.02 -4.56
CA VAL A 62 -0.85 -1.58 -4.21
C VAL A 62 -1.54 -2.70 -3.45
N LEU A 63 -1.98 -2.40 -2.24
CA LEU A 63 -2.77 -3.30 -1.41
C LEU A 63 -4.25 -3.13 -1.75
N LEU A 64 -4.94 -4.25 -1.90
CA LEU A 64 -6.35 -4.35 -2.28
C LEU A 64 -7.12 -5.13 -1.22
N ALA A 65 -8.41 -4.80 -1.03
CA ALA A 65 -9.32 -5.63 -0.23
C ALA A 65 -9.78 -6.88 -0.99
N SER A 66 -9.80 -6.84 -2.33
CA SER A 66 -10.19 -7.94 -3.20
C SER A 66 -9.58 -7.79 -4.60
N VAL A 67 -9.33 -8.91 -5.27
CA VAL A 67 -8.94 -8.92 -6.69
C VAL A 67 -10.00 -8.34 -7.61
N ASP A 68 -11.26 -8.29 -7.18
CA ASP A 68 -12.37 -7.68 -7.92
C ASP A 68 -12.18 -6.18 -8.15
N GLN A 69 -11.31 -5.53 -7.37
CA GLN A 69 -10.98 -4.11 -7.52
C GLN A 69 -10.04 -3.81 -8.71
N LEU A 70 -9.38 -4.83 -9.26
CA LEU A 70 -8.38 -4.65 -10.34
C LEU A 70 -8.96 -3.97 -11.57
N ASP A 71 -10.13 -4.38 -12.02
CA ASP A 71 -10.76 -3.81 -13.22
C ASP A 71 -11.02 -2.30 -13.07
N GLY A 72 -11.58 -1.89 -11.92
CA GLY A 72 -11.81 -0.48 -11.62
C GLY A 72 -10.54 0.37 -11.50
N LEU A 73 -9.38 -0.25 -11.30
CA LEU A 73 -8.08 0.40 -11.26
C LEU A 73 -7.38 0.44 -12.63
N GLY A 74 -7.97 -0.17 -13.65
CA GLY A 74 -7.34 -0.30 -14.95
C GLY A 74 -6.20 -1.31 -14.99
N LEU A 75 -6.30 -2.37 -14.18
CA LEU A 75 -5.28 -3.41 -14.05
C LEU A 75 -5.82 -4.77 -14.51
N ASP A 76 -5.00 -5.50 -15.27
CA ASP A 76 -5.29 -6.84 -15.72
C ASP A 76 -4.25 -7.84 -15.17
N LEU A 77 -4.73 -9.01 -14.74
CA LEU A 77 -3.88 -10.16 -14.45
C LEU A 77 -3.96 -11.17 -15.59
N PRO A 78 -2.96 -11.23 -16.47
CA PRO A 78 -2.96 -12.21 -17.55
C PRO A 78 -2.76 -13.63 -17.00
N SER A 79 -3.24 -14.64 -17.75
CA SER A 79 -2.97 -16.04 -17.41
C SER A 79 -1.45 -16.31 -17.46
N PRO A 80 -0.89 -17.08 -16.52
CA PRO A 80 -1.55 -17.85 -15.46
C PRO A 80 -1.78 -17.06 -14.15
N LEU A 81 -1.37 -15.78 -14.06
CA LEU A 81 -1.41 -15.00 -12.82
C LEU A 81 -2.82 -14.83 -12.26
N ASN A 82 -3.84 -14.70 -13.12
CA ASN A 82 -5.23 -14.61 -12.71
C ASN A 82 -5.70 -15.87 -11.95
N ARG A 83 -5.27 -17.05 -12.39
CA ARG A 83 -5.60 -18.32 -11.73
C ARG A 83 -4.84 -18.50 -10.42
N LEU A 84 -3.56 -18.12 -10.42
CA LEU A 84 -2.75 -18.14 -9.19
C LEU A 84 -3.27 -17.15 -8.15
N ALA A 85 -3.69 -15.97 -8.57
CA ALA A 85 -4.29 -14.98 -7.69
C ALA A 85 -5.60 -15.51 -7.05
N ALA A 86 -6.46 -16.16 -7.85
CA ALA A 86 -7.69 -16.77 -7.33
C ALA A 86 -7.42 -17.88 -6.30
N GLN A 87 -6.28 -18.56 -6.39
CA GLN A 87 -5.89 -19.64 -5.49
C GLN A 87 -5.15 -19.15 -4.24
N PHE A 88 -4.28 -18.15 -4.35
CA PHE A 88 -3.33 -17.75 -3.31
C PHE A 88 -3.62 -16.40 -2.64
N LEU A 89 -4.58 -15.62 -3.14
CA LEU A 89 -5.03 -14.38 -2.49
C LEU A 89 -6.40 -14.58 -1.80
N PRO A 90 -6.59 -14.03 -0.58
CA PRO A 90 -5.63 -13.27 0.24
C PRO A 90 -4.41 -14.08 0.69
N GLY A 91 -3.24 -13.46 0.70
CA GLY A 91 -2.01 -14.12 1.15
C GLY A 91 -0.73 -13.38 0.80
N ALA A 92 0.40 -14.06 1.03
CA ALA A 92 1.74 -13.54 0.80
C ALA A 92 2.19 -13.64 -0.68
N PHE A 93 1.25 -13.68 -1.60
CA PHE A 93 1.49 -13.69 -3.04
C PHE A 93 1.31 -12.28 -3.62
N SER A 94 2.28 -11.81 -4.42
CA SER A 94 2.29 -10.47 -4.99
C SER A 94 2.45 -10.56 -6.52
N PRO A 95 1.37 -10.84 -7.27
CA PRO A 95 1.44 -10.88 -8.73
C PRO A 95 1.66 -9.49 -9.31
N ILE A 96 2.27 -9.44 -10.49
CA ILE A 96 2.47 -8.22 -11.26
C ILE A 96 1.36 -8.11 -12.29
N ALA A 97 0.49 -7.14 -12.10
CA ALA A 97 -0.58 -6.80 -13.04
C ALA A 97 -0.06 -5.91 -14.18
N VAL A 98 -0.74 -5.97 -15.31
CA VAL A 98 -0.51 -5.08 -16.46
C VAL A 98 -1.47 -3.90 -16.36
N ALA A 99 -0.96 -2.68 -16.46
CA ALA A 99 -1.76 -1.47 -16.45
C ALA A 99 -2.25 -1.13 -17.87
N ARG A 100 -3.58 -0.97 -18.00
CA ARG A 100 -4.23 -0.49 -19.21
C ARG A 100 -4.03 1.02 -19.37
N GLU A 101 -4.44 1.56 -20.52
CA GLU A 101 -4.35 3.00 -20.79
C GLU A 101 -5.20 3.86 -19.84
N ASP A 102 -6.33 3.31 -19.37
CA ASP A 102 -7.24 3.95 -18.42
C ASP A 102 -6.77 3.88 -16.95
N CYS A 103 -5.64 3.23 -16.69
CA CYS A 103 -5.07 3.14 -15.33
C CYS A 103 -4.56 4.51 -14.86
N THR A 104 -5.10 4.98 -13.73
CA THR A 104 -4.77 6.28 -13.12
C THR A 104 -3.79 6.19 -11.95
N LEU A 105 -3.25 4.99 -11.68
CA LEU A 105 -2.27 4.81 -10.60
C LEU A 105 -0.95 5.49 -10.95
N ALA A 106 -0.43 6.28 -10.03
CA ALA A 106 0.86 6.94 -10.17
C ALA A 106 2.05 6.05 -9.74
N THR A 107 1.77 4.84 -9.24
CA THR A 107 2.77 3.84 -8.81
C THR A 107 3.19 2.89 -9.93
N VAL A 108 2.56 2.97 -11.11
CA VAL A 108 2.85 2.10 -12.26
C VAL A 108 4.28 2.28 -12.71
N SER A 109 4.98 1.15 -12.90
CA SER A 109 6.34 1.11 -13.42
C SER A 109 6.33 0.73 -14.91
N ALA A 110 7.28 1.25 -15.67
CA ALA A 110 7.51 0.83 -17.05
C ALA A 110 8.66 -0.19 -17.13
N THR A 111 8.45 -1.29 -17.84
CA THR A 111 9.53 -2.23 -18.17
C THR A 111 10.42 -1.64 -19.28
N PRO A 112 11.65 -2.17 -19.50
CA PRO A 112 12.49 -1.76 -20.62
C PRO A 112 11.82 -1.89 -21.98
N GLN A 113 10.83 -2.80 -22.11
CA GLN A 113 10.03 -3.00 -23.33
C GLN A 113 8.81 -2.08 -23.42
N GLY A 114 8.66 -1.12 -22.49
CA GLY A 114 7.58 -0.15 -22.45
C GLY A 114 6.26 -0.69 -21.88
N ARG A 115 6.23 -1.91 -21.34
CA ARG A 115 5.03 -2.44 -20.68
C ARG A 115 4.83 -1.77 -19.32
N ARG A 116 3.65 -1.26 -19.07
CA ARG A 116 3.26 -0.67 -17.79
C ARG A 116 2.78 -1.76 -16.83
N THR A 117 3.35 -1.80 -15.63
CA THR A 117 3.10 -2.87 -14.66
C THR A 117 2.89 -2.33 -13.25
N GLN A 118 2.13 -3.09 -12.44
CA GLN A 118 1.86 -2.79 -11.04
C GLN A 118 1.84 -4.07 -10.20
N GLY A 119 2.69 -4.15 -9.20
CA GLY A 119 2.62 -5.20 -8.17
C GLY A 119 1.40 -4.97 -7.29
N ILE A 120 0.59 -6.02 -7.07
CA ILE A 120 -0.60 -5.95 -6.21
C ILE A 120 -0.55 -7.05 -5.15
N ARG A 121 -1.29 -6.85 -4.07
CA ARG A 121 -1.48 -7.86 -3.04
C ARG A 121 -2.81 -7.68 -2.32
N VAL A 122 -3.43 -8.79 -1.96
CA VAL A 122 -4.56 -8.83 -1.03
C VAL A 122 -4.06 -9.48 0.27
N PRO A 123 -3.88 -8.71 1.37
CA PRO A 123 -3.34 -9.23 2.63
C PRO A 123 -4.27 -10.26 3.29
N ASN A 124 -3.71 -11.31 3.89
CA ASN A 124 -4.47 -12.29 4.65
C ASN A 124 -4.58 -11.89 6.13
N SER A 125 -5.25 -10.79 6.39
CA SER A 125 -5.54 -10.26 7.73
C SER A 125 -6.90 -9.59 7.73
N ALA A 126 -7.81 -10.06 8.58
CA ALA A 126 -9.14 -9.47 8.71
C ALA A 126 -9.08 -7.98 9.07
N LEU A 127 -8.14 -7.59 9.93
CA LEU A 127 -7.93 -6.20 10.31
C LEU A 127 -7.46 -5.34 9.12
N THR A 128 -6.46 -5.82 8.36
CA THR A 128 -5.98 -5.11 7.17
C THR A 128 -7.06 -5.00 6.10
N LEU A 129 -7.82 -6.07 5.87
CA LEU A 129 -8.93 -6.06 4.91
C LEU A 129 -10.03 -5.07 5.32
N ARG A 130 -10.33 -4.95 6.63
CA ARG A 130 -11.24 -3.92 7.14
C ARG A 130 -10.74 -2.52 6.82
N ILE A 131 -9.45 -2.25 7.07
CA ILE A 131 -8.83 -0.96 6.75
C ILE A 131 -8.94 -0.67 5.24
N LEU A 132 -8.59 -1.63 4.39
CA LEU A 132 -8.64 -1.47 2.93
C LEU A 132 -10.06 -1.34 2.38
N ASN A 133 -11.06 -1.96 3.01
CA ASN A 133 -12.47 -1.77 2.64
C ASN A 133 -12.93 -0.34 2.90
N GLU A 134 -12.48 0.28 3.99
CA GLU A 134 -12.84 1.66 4.34
C GLU A 134 -12.03 2.71 3.56
N LEU A 135 -10.73 2.49 3.42
CA LEU A 135 -9.82 3.47 2.80
C LEU A 135 -9.68 3.31 1.28
N GLY A 136 -10.08 2.15 0.74
CA GLY A 136 -9.82 1.78 -0.66
C GLY A 136 -8.39 1.27 -0.88
N PRO A 137 -8.00 1.06 -2.16
CA PRO A 137 -6.65 0.64 -2.51
C PRO A 137 -5.59 1.62 -2.03
N LEU A 138 -4.49 1.11 -1.47
CA LEU A 138 -3.40 1.90 -0.94
C LEU A 138 -2.06 1.49 -1.57
N ALA A 139 -1.27 2.47 -1.98
CA ALA A 139 0.15 2.25 -2.27
C ALA A 139 0.87 2.05 -0.94
N ALA A 140 1.69 1.01 -0.84
CA ALA A 140 2.33 0.66 0.42
C ALA A 140 3.73 0.07 0.24
N SER A 141 4.52 0.24 1.29
CA SER A 141 5.82 -0.40 1.48
C SER A 141 5.99 -0.73 2.96
N SER A 142 6.90 -1.66 3.30
CA SER A 142 7.22 -1.98 4.70
C SER A 142 7.55 -0.74 5.52
N ALA A 143 7.11 -0.70 6.78
CA ALA A 143 7.36 0.42 7.70
C ALA A 143 8.78 0.35 8.28
N ASN A 144 9.76 0.76 7.47
CA ASN A 144 11.18 0.89 7.83
C ASN A 144 11.85 1.90 6.90
N ARG A 145 12.93 2.52 7.34
CA ARG A 145 13.84 3.22 6.43
C ARG A 145 14.59 2.20 5.56
N SER A 146 15.03 2.60 4.39
CA SER A 146 15.67 1.69 3.43
C SER A 146 16.96 1.12 4.02
N GLY A 147 17.03 -0.21 4.11
CA GLY A 147 18.17 -0.94 4.67
C GLY A 147 17.99 -1.39 6.13
N ASP A 148 17.00 -0.85 6.84
CA ASP A 148 16.66 -1.27 8.20
C ASP A 148 15.69 -2.45 8.20
N GLU A 149 15.49 -3.09 9.36
CA GLU A 149 14.47 -4.11 9.56
C GLU A 149 13.07 -3.52 9.48
N SER A 150 12.12 -4.30 8.94
CA SER A 150 10.72 -3.91 8.84
C SER A 150 10.04 -3.96 10.20
N ALA A 151 9.25 -2.94 10.54
CA ALA A 151 8.55 -2.85 11.81
C ALA A 151 7.55 -4.00 12.02
N GLN A 152 7.70 -4.71 13.13
CA GLN A 152 6.81 -5.77 13.58
C GLN A 152 5.76 -5.25 14.57
N THR A 153 6.00 -4.07 15.13
CA THR A 153 5.11 -3.39 16.09
C THR A 153 4.87 -1.94 15.67
N VAL A 154 3.80 -1.33 16.18
CA VAL A 154 3.51 0.07 15.91
C VAL A 154 4.58 0.99 16.52
N GLU A 155 5.15 0.62 17.68
CA GLU A 155 6.24 1.36 18.33
C GLU A 155 7.49 1.42 17.46
N GLU A 156 7.86 0.31 16.82
CA GLU A 156 8.98 0.25 15.88
C GLU A 156 8.72 1.13 14.66
N ALA A 157 7.49 1.16 14.15
CA ALA A 157 7.10 2.03 13.04
C ALA A 157 7.17 3.52 13.44
N VAL A 158 6.71 3.86 14.64
CA VAL A 158 6.83 5.22 15.20
C VAL A 158 8.30 5.60 15.37
N GLN A 159 9.14 4.69 15.85
CA GLN A 159 10.59 4.93 15.97
C GLN A 159 11.24 5.19 14.61
N ALA A 160 10.80 4.48 13.56
CA ALA A 160 11.34 4.62 12.22
C ALA A 160 10.97 5.96 11.57
N PHE A 161 9.73 6.44 11.74
CA PHE A 161 9.20 7.57 10.99
C PHE A 161 8.83 8.80 11.82
N GLY A 162 8.50 8.64 13.12
CA GLY A 162 8.12 9.77 13.98
C GLY A 162 7.04 10.64 13.34
N ASP A 163 7.27 11.95 13.31
CA ASP A 163 6.33 12.94 12.77
C ASP A 163 6.32 13.02 11.21
N ASP A 164 7.14 12.24 10.52
CA ASP A 164 7.11 12.14 9.06
C ASP A 164 5.82 11.44 8.56
N VAL A 165 5.17 10.65 9.43
CA VAL A 165 3.88 9.99 9.18
C VAL A 165 2.83 10.56 10.13
N GLN A 166 1.64 10.89 9.61
CA GLN A 166 0.60 11.60 10.35
C GLN A 166 -0.17 10.70 11.33
N LEU A 167 -0.40 9.44 10.95
CA LEU A 167 -1.23 8.50 11.71
C LEU A 167 -0.67 7.08 11.65
N TYR A 168 -0.68 6.42 12.80
CA TYR A 168 -0.32 5.01 12.96
C TYR A 168 -1.53 4.25 13.48
N LEU A 169 -2.02 3.30 12.69
CA LEU A 169 -3.09 2.38 13.08
C LEU A 169 -2.49 1.10 13.68
N ASP A 170 -3.08 0.66 14.82
CA ASP A 170 -2.65 -0.53 15.56
C ASP A 170 -3.83 -1.48 15.90
#